data_b95f7de733f1cf541b995b0ed9080e43
#
_entry.id   b95f7de733f1cf541b995b0ed9080e43
#
_cell.length_a   1.000
_cell.length_b   1.000
_cell.length_c   1.000
_cell.angle_alpha   90.00
_cell.angle_beta   90.00
_cell.angle_gamma   90.00
#
_symmetry.space_group_name_H-M   'P 1'
#
loop_
_entity.id
_entity.type
_entity.pdbx_description
1 polymer ?
#
loop_
_entity_poly.entity_id
_entity_poly.type
_entity_poly.pdbx_seq_one_letter_code
_entity_poly.pdbx_strand_id
1 'polypeptide(L)'
;MVFSCPHTEGTMQTKQEKLDIPAMLSRLPLFQELTPEQIAPIAAGTREKRLAKGEMLFQKGDQPKGFFIIVYGQVKLAFPSASGNEKVVEILGPRQSFGEAVMFMDRPYPIFAEALLDTLLLHVSMQAVFDLLGADPMFARRMLAGMATRLHSLINDVESYSLRSSAQRVIGYLLQHCPQGEACEGALDISLPTSKQIIASRLNLTPETLSRIFHELSEAGLITVQGKVIKAHDMRRLREYDL
;
A
#
# COMPACT_ATOMS: atom_id res chain seq x y z
N MET A 1 36.99 51.64 8.00
CA MET A 1 35.55 51.53 7.68
C MET A 1 35.26 50.07 7.46
N VAL A 2 34.65 49.44 8.47
CA VAL A 2 34.31 48.00 8.41
C VAL A 2 32.81 47.94 8.15
N PHE A 3 32.41 47.39 7.02
CA PHE A 3 31.00 47.14 6.68
C PHE A 3 30.58 45.79 7.27
N SER A 4 29.69 45.85 8.28
CA SER A 4 29.02 44.71 8.88
C SER A 4 27.81 44.37 8.01
N CYS A 5 27.74 43.12 7.48
CA CYS A 5 26.54 42.56 6.87
C CYS A 5 25.63 41.99 7.96
N PRO A 6 24.34 42.25 7.97
CA PRO A 6 23.41 41.59 8.85
C PRO A 6 23.05 40.23 8.29
N HIS A 7 23.32 39.15 9.03
CA HIS A 7 22.75 37.84 8.80
C HIS A 7 21.24 37.87 9.12
N THR A 8 20.42 37.84 8.11
CA THR A 8 18.98 37.55 8.25
C THR A 8 18.83 36.02 8.24
N GLU A 9 18.72 35.43 9.42
CA GLU A 9 18.22 34.08 9.60
C GLU A 9 16.74 34.05 9.22
N GLY A 10 16.46 33.72 7.99
CA GLY A 10 15.11 33.42 7.53
C GLY A 10 14.68 32.04 8.05
N THR A 11 14.02 32.00 9.20
CA THR A 11 13.30 30.81 9.69
C THR A 11 12.22 30.46 8.68
N MET A 12 12.47 29.50 7.81
CA MET A 12 11.46 28.87 6.99
C MET A 12 10.52 28.09 7.92
N GLN A 13 9.52 28.77 8.45
CA GLN A 13 8.33 28.12 8.97
C GLN A 13 7.60 27.48 7.79
N THR A 14 7.83 26.19 7.57
CA THR A 14 7.00 25.34 6.72
C THR A 14 5.59 25.40 7.30
N LYS A 15 4.72 26.19 6.68
CA LYS A 15 3.29 26.25 6.94
C LYS A 15 2.75 24.84 6.72
N GLN A 16 2.52 24.12 7.80
CA GLN A 16 1.92 22.79 7.77
C GLN A 16 0.50 22.99 7.22
N GLU A 17 0.31 22.76 5.93
CA GLU A 17 -1.01 22.78 5.32
C GLU A 17 -1.87 21.76 6.07
N LYS A 18 -2.91 22.27 6.71
CA LYS A 18 -3.87 21.45 7.45
C LYS A 18 -4.55 20.54 6.44
N LEU A 19 -4.43 19.22 6.63
CA LEU A 19 -4.99 18.23 5.73
C LEU A 19 -6.52 18.39 5.68
N ASP A 20 -7.06 18.47 4.48
CA ASP A 20 -8.50 18.44 4.27
C ASP A 20 -9.01 17.00 4.34
N ILE A 21 -9.20 16.52 5.59
CA ILE A 21 -9.63 15.14 5.85
C ILE A 21 -10.97 14.82 5.14
N PRO A 22 -12.02 15.67 5.20
CA PRO A 22 -13.26 15.42 4.46
C PRO A 22 -13.04 15.21 2.96
N ALA A 23 -12.28 16.10 2.30
CA ALA A 23 -11.99 15.99 0.88
C ALA A 23 -11.14 14.74 0.54
N MET A 24 -10.33 14.27 1.45
CA MET A 24 -9.57 13.03 1.28
C MET A 24 -10.45 11.79 1.44
N LEU A 25 -11.31 11.77 2.46
CA LEU A 25 -12.24 10.68 2.70
C LEU A 25 -13.21 10.52 1.53
N SER A 26 -13.78 11.61 0.99
CA SER A 26 -14.72 11.56 -0.13
C SER A 26 -14.16 10.99 -1.42
N ARG A 27 -12.81 10.99 -1.58
CA ARG A 27 -12.14 10.42 -2.77
C ARG A 27 -11.84 8.93 -2.65
N LEU A 28 -12.08 8.32 -1.49
CA LEU A 28 -11.86 6.90 -1.29
C LEU A 28 -13.01 6.10 -1.89
N PRO A 29 -12.75 4.97 -2.56
CA PRO A 29 -13.80 4.12 -3.12
C PRO A 29 -14.88 3.76 -2.11
N LEU A 30 -14.50 3.62 -0.83
CA LEU A 30 -15.40 3.30 0.28
C LEU A 30 -16.39 4.42 0.62
N PHE A 31 -16.03 5.68 0.34
CA PHE A 31 -16.77 6.87 0.78
C PHE A 31 -17.18 7.80 -0.36
N GLN A 32 -16.82 7.48 -1.61
CA GLN A 32 -17.02 8.37 -2.76
C GLN A 32 -18.50 8.72 -3.04
N GLU A 33 -19.43 7.92 -2.53
CA GLU A 33 -20.86 8.15 -2.72
C GLU A 33 -21.56 8.71 -1.46
N LEU A 34 -20.77 9.05 -0.42
CA LEU A 34 -21.31 9.69 0.77
C LEU A 34 -21.52 11.19 0.52
N THR A 35 -22.57 11.72 1.13
CA THR A 35 -22.78 13.17 1.14
C THR A 35 -21.83 13.85 2.11
N PRO A 36 -21.58 15.17 1.99
CA PRO A 36 -20.76 15.90 2.95
C PRO A 36 -21.21 15.74 4.41
N GLU A 37 -22.53 15.66 4.64
CA GLU A 37 -23.13 15.48 5.96
C GLU A 37 -22.82 14.10 6.54
N GLN A 38 -22.69 13.07 5.71
CA GLN A 38 -22.31 11.72 6.11
C GLN A 38 -20.79 11.60 6.34
N ILE A 39 -19.99 12.36 5.59
CA ILE A 39 -18.52 12.39 5.75
C ILE A 39 -18.11 13.14 7.01
N ALA A 40 -18.83 14.19 7.39
CA ALA A 40 -18.45 15.04 8.53
C ALA A 40 -18.26 14.28 9.87
N PRO A 41 -19.13 13.36 10.29
CA PRO A 41 -18.93 12.57 11.52
C PRO A 41 -17.71 11.65 11.43
N ILE A 42 -17.45 11.04 10.26
CA ILE A 42 -16.29 10.20 10.04
C ILE A 42 -15.01 11.04 10.13
N ALA A 43 -14.99 12.20 9.47
CA ALA A 43 -13.87 13.13 9.52
C ALA A 43 -13.59 13.63 10.93
N ALA A 44 -14.63 13.92 11.73
CA ALA A 44 -14.48 14.29 13.14
C ALA A 44 -13.87 13.17 13.99
N GLY A 45 -14.16 11.91 13.67
CA GLY A 45 -13.59 10.72 14.30
C GLY A 45 -12.24 10.29 13.71
N THR A 46 -11.72 10.99 12.70
CA THR A 46 -10.47 10.65 12.01
C THR A 46 -9.31 11.48 12.55
N ARG A 47 -8.14 10.85 12.72
CA ARG A 47 -6.91 11.49 13.20
C ARG A 47 -5.76 11.19 12.23
N GLU A 48 -4.91 12.18 12.02
CA GLU A 48 -3.63 11.98 11.34
C GLU A 48 -2.68 11.18 12.23
N LYS A 49 -1.97 10.24 11.62
CA LYS A 49 -0.86 9.52 12.24
C LYS A 49 0.33 9.51 11.30
N ARG A 50 1.46 10.03 11.76
CA ARG A 50 2.73 10.05 11.03
C ARG A 50 3.61 8.95 11.57
N LEU A 51 4.28 8.25 10.68
CA LEU A 51 5.25 7.22 11.00
C LEU A 51 6.54 7.50 10.26
N ALA A 52 7.65 7.42 10.95
CA ALA A 52 8.96 7.38 10.32
C ALA A 52 9.18 6.01 9.64
N LYS A 53 10.05 5.97 8.65
CA LYS A 53 10.48 4.72 8.03
C LYS A 53 10.98 3.73 9.09
N GLY A 54 10.47 2.49 9.07
CA GLY A 54 10.77 1.41 10.03
C GLY A 54 9.94 1.48 11.31
N GLU A 55 9.09 2.50 11.48
CA GLU A 55 8.23 2.61 12.66
C GLU A 55 7.06 1.63 12.59
N MET A 56 6.81 0.97 13.72
CA MET A 56 5.72 0.02 13.89
C MET A 56 4.41 0.75 14.15
N LEU A 57 3.37 0.47 13.36
CA LEU A 57 2.04 1.02 13.55
C LEU A 57 1.25 0.28 14.62
N PHE A 58 1.25 -1.04 14.54
CA PHE A 58 0.69 -1.98 15.52
C PHE A 58 1.42 -3.33 15.45
N GLN A 59 1.33 -4.09 16.51
CA GLN A 59 1.92 -5.43 16.64
C GLN A 59 0.83 -6.50 16.58
N LYS A 60 1.27 -7.74 16.33
CA LYS A 60 0.41 -8.90 16.50
C LYS A 60 -0.10 -8.98 17.95
N GLY A 61 -1.41 -9.08 18.11
CA GLY A 61 -2.08 -9.16 19.42
C GLY A 61 -2.68 -7.84 19.90
N ASP A 62 -2.33 -6.70 19.27
CA ASP A 62 -2.94 -5.41 19.61
C ASP A 62 -4.43 -5.39 19.24
N GLN A 63 -5.24 -4.68 20.03
CA GLN A 63 -6.66 -4.51 19.77
C GLN A 63 -6.90 -3.37 18.76
N PRO A 64 -7.77 -3.56 17.75
CA PRO A 64 -8.11 -2.52 16.81
C PRO A 64 -8.96 -1.43 17.48
N LYS A 65 -8.62 -0.17 17.21
CA LYS A 65 -9.40 1.02 17.61
C LYS A 65 -10.06 1.72 16.43
N GLY A 66 -9.91 1.13 15.24
CA GLY A 66 -10.35 1.65 13.98
C GLY A 66 -9.57 1.03 12.84
N PHE A 67 -9.63 1.64 11.67
CA PHE A 67 -8.85 1.24 10.51
C PHE A 67 -8.02 2.40 9.96
N PHE A 68 -7.12 2.11 9.04
CA PHE A 68 -6.15 3.07 8.54
C PHE A 68 -6.30 3.26 7.04
N ILE A 69 -6.00 4.48 6.58
CA ILE A 69 -5.96 4.86 5.18
C ILE A 69 -4.61 5.53 4.93
N ILE A 70 -3.90 5.12 3.90
CA ILE A 70 -2.60 5.69 3.55
C ILE A 70 -2.80 6.94 2.70
N VAL A 71 -2.29 8.08 3.17
CA VAL A 71 -2.29 9.36 2.45
C VAL A 71 -1.08 9.41 1.52
N TYR A 72 0.11 9.17 2.07
CA TYR A 72 1.35 8.96 1.33
C TYR A 72 2.26 8.00 2.10
N GLY A 73 3.30 7.49 1.43
CA GLY A 73 4.21 6.51 1.98
C GLY A 73 3.78 5.08 1.70
N GLN A 74 4.26 4.14 2.48
CA GLN A 74 4.00 2.71 2.33
C GLN A 74 4.00 1.99 3.67
N VAL A 75 3.10 1.02 3.81
CA VAL A 75 3.01 0.14 4.99
C VAL A 75 3.12 -1.32 4.54
N LYS A 76 3.92 -2.07 5.25
CA LYS A 76 4.05 -3.52 5.13
C LYS A 76 3.17 -4.19 6.18
N LEU A 77 2.38 -5.17 5.78
CA LEU A 77 1.68 -6.10 6.66
C LEU A 77 2.39 -7.45 6.64
N ALA A 78 2.78 -7.98 7.79
CA ALA A 78 3.53 -9.23 7.84
C ALA A 78 3.23 -10.07 9.08
N PHE A 79 3.41 -11.40 8.95
CA PHE A 79 3.45 -12.31 10.08
C PHE A 79 4.86 -12.32 10.67
N PRO A 80 5.00 -12.19 12.00
CA PRO A 80 6.27 -12.47 12.65
C PRO A 80 6.57 -13.97 12.59
N SER A 81 7.81 -14.33 12.30
CA SER A 81 8.28 -15.73 12.37
C SER A 81 9.06 -15.95 13.64
N ALA A 82 8.95 -17.14 14.20
CA ALA A 82 9.74 -17.59 15.37
C ALA A 82 11.26 -17.62 15.09
N SER A 83 11.67 -17.72 13.81
CA SER A 83 13.07 -17.72 13.35
C SER A 83 13.63 -16.32 13.08
N GLY A 84 12.91 -15.24 13.40
CA GLY A 84 13.31 -13.86 13.12
C GLY A 84 13.07 -13.41 11.67
N ASN A 85 12.64 -14.32 10.80
CA ASN A 85 12.17 -13.97 9.46
C ASN A 85 10.73 -13.47 9.54
N GLU A 86 10.32 -12.67 8.55
CA GLU A 86 8.94 -12.22 8.44
C GLU A 86 8.33 -12.74 7.13
N LYS A 87 7.03 -13.03 7.15
CA LYS A 87 6.27 -13.32 5.95
C LYS A 87 5.40 -12.12 5.60
N VAL A 88 5.81 -11.39 4.57
CA VAL A 88 5.02 -10.26 4.06
C VAL A 88 3.74 -10.78 3.42
N VAL A 89 2.61 -10.29 3.92
CA VAL A 89 1.27 -10.57 3.39
C VAL A 89 0.94 -9.57 2.30
N GLU A 90 1.17 -8.27 2.60
CA GLU A 90 0.79 -7.20 1.69
C GLU A 90 1.68 -5.97 1.89
N ILE A 91 1.87 -5.21 0.80
CA ILE A 91 2.49 -3.89 0.79
C ILE A 91 1.45 -2.92 0.29
N LEU A 92 1.11 -1.98 1.15
CA LEU A 92 0.05 -1.01 0.91
C LEU A 92 0.65 0.35 0.61
N GLY A 93 0.05 1.04 -0.36
CA GLY A 93 0.43 2.39 -0.79
C GLY A 93 -0.70 3.41 -0.65
N PRO A 94 -0.51 4.62 -1.20
CA PRO A 94 -1.50 5.70 -1.11
C PRO A 94 -2.89 5.29 -1.60
N ARG A 95 -3.94 5.78 -0.93
CA ARG A 95 -5.36 5.51 -1.16
C ARG A 95 -5.83 4.10 -0.83
N GLN A 96 -4.98 3.26 -0.26
CA GLN A 96 -5.37 1.94 0.24
C GLN A 96 -5.70 2.02 1.71
N SER A 97 -6.69 1.22 2.14
CA SER A 97 -7.10 1.07 3.53
C SER A 97 -6.79 -0.33 4.05
N PHE A 98 -6.66 -0.45 5.35
CA PHE A 98 -6.40 -1.72 6.04
C PHE A 98 -6.81 -1.68 7.51
N GLY A 99 -7.03 -2.86 8.09
CA GLY A 99 -7.45 -3.02 9.48
C GLY A 99 -8.96 -3.12 9.67
N GLU A 100 -9.76 -2.96 8.61
CA GLU A 100 -11.21 -3.03 8.66
C GLU A 100 -11.71 -4.41 9.11
N ALA A 101 -11.10 -5.47 8.58
CA ALA A 101 -11.53 -6.84 8.85
C ALA A 101 -11.45 -7.18 10.35
N VAL A 102 -10.32 -6.89 10.99
CA VAL A 102 -10.13 -7.17 12.43
C VAL A 102 -11.00 -6.27 13.30
N MET A 103 -11.24 -5.00 12.87
CA MET A 103 -12.15 -4.08 13.53
C MET A 103 -13.58 -4.63 13.55
N PHE A 104 -14.09 -5.11 12.41
CA PHE A 104 -15.43 -5.67 12.31
C PHE A 104 -15.59 -7.03 12.97
N MET A 105 -14.50 -7.82 13.06
CA MET A 105 -14.49 -9.10 13.75
C MET A 105 -14.31 -9.00 15.26
N ASP A 106 -13.99 -7.80 15.78
CA ASP A 106 -13.62 -7.56 17.17
C ASP A 106 -12.52 -8.54 17.66
N ARG A 107 -11.46 -8.65 16.85
CA ARG A 107 -10.33 -9.56 17.12
C ARG A 107 -9.03 -8.80 17.11
N PRO A 108 -8.02 -9.25 17.90
CA PRO A 108 -6.69 -8.65 17.84
C PRO A 108 -6.03 -8.86 16.47
N TYR A 109 -5.10 -7.96 16.11
CA TYR A 109 -4.34 -8.07 14.87
C TYR A 109 -3.57 -9.41 14.82
N PRO A 110 -3.75 -10.24 13.76
CA PRO A 110 -2.98 -11.48 13.59
C PRO A 110 -1.56 -11.23 13.06
N ILE A 111 -1.30 -10.04 12.55
CA ILE A 111 -0.10 -9.59 11.89
C ILE A 111 0.41 -8.30 12.53
N PHE A 112 1.60 -7.85 12.14
CA PHE A 112 2.07 -6.50 12.44
C PHE A 112 2.03 -5.60 11.22
N ALA A 113 2.07 -4.28 11.43
CA ALA A 113 2.18 -3.26 10.39
C ALA A 113 3.38 -2.35 10.66
N GLU A 114 4.21 -2.14 9.65
CA GLU A 114 5.44 -1.33 9.70
C GLU A 114 5.53 -0.39 8.50
N ALA A 115 5.94 0.85 8.73
CA ALA A 115 6.16 1.83 7.68
C ALA A 115 7.45 1.52 6.90
N LEU A 116 7.36 1.34 5.58
CA LEU A 116 8.51 1.14 4.69
C LEU A 116 9.18 2.44 4.25
N LEU A 117 8.46 3.53 4.33
CA LEU A 117 8.86 4.91 4.05
C LEU A 117 8.26 5.81 5.11
N ASP A 118 8.69 7.07 5.18
CA ASP A 118 7.98 8.09 5.94
C ASP A 118 6.54 8.16 5.44
N THR A 119 5.60 7.89 6.32
CA THR A 119 4.21 7.59 5.98
C THR A 119 3.24 8.46 6.77
N LEU A 120 2.26 9.01 6.09
CA LEU A 120 1.11 9.66 6.70
C LEU A 120 -0.13 8.79 6.52
N LEU A 121 -0.79 8.51 7.62
CA LEU A 121 -2.02 7.73 7.70
C LEU A 121 -3.15 8.60 8.23
N LEU A 122 -4.37 8.27 7.83
CA LEU A 122 -5.59 8.63 8.55
C LEU A 122 -6.04 7.41 9.35
N HIS A 123 -6.19 7.57 10.64
CA HIS A 123 -6.83 6.58 11.53
C HIS A 123 -8.30 6.95 11.69
N VAL A 124 -9.17 6.14 11.11
CA VAL A 124 -10.62 6.29 11.20
C VAL A 124 -11.11 5.51 12.42
N SER A 125 -11.75 6.20 13.35
CA SER A 125 -12.25 5.61 14.60
C SER A 125 -13.30 4.53 14.36
N MET A 126 -13.18 3.42 15.06
CA MET A 126 -14.19 2.34 15.09
C MET A 126 -15.57 2.86 15.48
N GLN A 127 -15.64 3.74 16.49
CA GLN A 127 -16.92 4.32 16.94
C GLN A 127 -17.60 5.12 15.83
N ALA A 128 -16.85 5.99 15.13
CA ALA A 128 -17.41 6.79 14.04
C ALA A 128 -17.94 5.92 12.89
N VAL A 129 -17.32 4.78 12.63
CA VAL A 129 -17.77 3.82 11.62
C VAL A 129 -19.05 3.12 12.08
N PHE A 130 -19.12 2.66 13.31
CA PHE A 130 -20.29 1.94 13.82
C PHE A 130 -21.49 2.85 13.99
N ASP A 131 -21.30 4.10 14.39
CA ASP A 131 -22.38 5.10 14.44
C ASP A 131 -22.99 5.32 13.05
N LEU A 132 -22.14 5.41 12.01
CA LEU A 132 -22.62 5.58 10.64
C LEU A 132 -23.28 4.30 10.09
N LEU A 133 -22.76 3.11 10.43
CA LEU A 133 -23.37 1.84 10.08
C LEU A 133 -24.79 1.69 10.66
N GLY A 134 -25.01 2.21 11.86
CA GLY A 134 -26.32 2.22 12.50
C GLY A 134 -27.29 3.24 11.88
N ALA A 135 -26.76 4.31 11.31
CA ALA A 135 -27.55 5.42 10.76
C ALA A 135 -27.84 5.28 9.26
N ASP A 136 -26.97 4.63 8.49
CA ASP A 136 -27.05 4.57 7.02
C ASP A 136 -26.82 3.15 6.47
N PRO A 137 -27.89 2.42 6.09
CA PRO A 137 -27.77 1.10 5.47
C PRO A 137 -26.98 1.08 4.15
N MET A 138 -26.94 2.19 3.41
CA MET A 138 -26.19 2.30 2.16
C MET A 138 -24.68 2.32 2.44
N PHE A 139 -24.26 2.93 3.55
CA PHE A 139 -22.86 2.86 3.98
C PHE A 139 -22.43 1.42 4.24
N ALA A 140 -23.23 0.64 4.96
CA ALA A 140 -22.97 -0.78 5.19
C ALA A 140 -22.82 -1.56 3.86
N ARG A 141 -23.70 -1.32 2.91
CA ARG A 141 -23.64 -1.96 1.59
C ARG A 141 -22.35 -1.61 0.83
N ARG A 142 -21.89 -0.38 0.89
CA ARG A 142 -20.65 0.08 0.23
C ARG A 142 -19.42 -0.53 0.90
N MET A 143 -19.39 -0.59 2.23
CA MET A 143 -18.33 -1.26 2.98
C MET A 143 -18.23 -2.74 2.58
N LEU A 144 -19.36 -3.44 2.50
CA LEU A 144 -19.41 -4.84 2.08
C LEU A 144 -18.91 -5.00 0.63
N ALA A 145 -19.28 -4.11 -0.28
CA ALA A 145 -18.81 -4.14 -1.66
C ALA A 145 -17.28 -3.94 -1.74
N GLY A 146 -16.72 -3.00 -0.98
CA GLY A 146 -15.28 -2.78 -0.88
C GLY A 146 -14.53 -4.01 -0.32
N MET A 147 -15.08 -4.64 0.72
CA MET A 147 -14.53 -5.88 1.27
C MET A 147 -14.61 -7.04 0.29
N ALA A 148 -15.71 -7.17 -0.44
CA ALA A 148 -15.88 -8.20 -1.47
C ALA A 148 -14.85 -8.05 -2.60
N THR A 149 -14.62 -6.82 -3.06
CA THR A 149 -13.59 -6.51 -4.06
C THR A 149 -12.19 -6.92 -3.58
N ARG A 150 -11.88 -6.64 -2.31
CA ARG A 150 -10.60 -7.01 -1.71
C ARG A 150 -10.44 -8.52 -1.56
N LEU A 151 -11.51 -9.21 -1.14
CA LEU A 151 -11.54 -10.68 -1.08
C LEU A 151 -11.29 -11.29 -2.46
N HIS A 152 -11.90 -10.76 -3.50
CA HIS A 152 -11.70 -11.21 -4.87
C HIS A 152 -10.25 -11.02 -5.34
N SER A 153 -9.61 -9.91 -4.99
CA SER A 153 -8.19 -9.68 -5.23
C SER A 153 -7.31 -10.72 -4.55
N LEU A 154 -7.62 -11.10 -3.29
CA LEU A 154 -6.87 -12.13 -2.57
C LEU A 154 -7.04 -13.53 -3.19
N ILE A 155 -8.22 -13.85 -3.73
CA ILE A 155 -8.45 -15.11 -4.46
C ILE A 155 -7.55 -15.16 -5.70
N ASN A 156 -7.43 -14.08 -6.45
CA ASN A 156 -6.55 -13.99 -7.61
C ASN A 156 -5.06 -14.14 -7.21
N ASP A 157 -4.67 -13.61 -6.05
CA ASP A 157 -3.33 -13.82 -5.48
C ASP A 157 -3.08 -15.32 -5.19
N VAL A 158 -4.04 -16.01 -4.57
CA VAL A 158 -3.94 -17.45 -4.26
C VAL A 158 -3.81 -18.26 -5.55
N GLU A 159 -4.62 -17.97 -6.56
CA GLU A 159 -4.51 -18.58 -7.87
C GLU A 159 -3.11 -18.38 -8.46
N SER A 160 -2.62 -17.13 -8.41
CA SER A 160 -1.28 -16.80 -8.88
C SER A 160 -0.17 -17.59 -8.16
N TYR A 161 -0.28 -17.80 -6.84
CA TYR A 161 0.72 -18.57 -6.09
C TYR A 161 0.63 -20.07 -6.31
N SER A 162 -0.55 -20.60 -6.60
CA SER A 162 -0.77 -22.04 -6.70
C SER A 162 -0.54 -22.58 -8.11
N LEU A 163 -0.86 -21.80 -9.15
CA LEU A 163 -0.86 -22.25 -10.53
C LEU A 163 0.26 -21.66 -11.39
N ARG A 164 0.92 -20.58 -10.94
CA ARG A 164 1.96 -19.90 -11.72
C ARG A 164 3.36 -20.29 -11.30
N SER A 165 4.27 -20.41 -12.26
CA SER A 165 5.70 -20.56 -12.00
C SER A 165 6.26 -19.35 -11.24
N SER A 166 7.44 -19.51 -10.64
CA SER A 166 8.11 -18.40 -9.94
C SER A 166 8.35 -17.21 -10.87
N ALA A 167 8.68 -17.46 -12.14
CA ALA A 167 8.89 -16.42 -13.14
C ALA A 167 7.58 -15.72 -13.51
N GLN A 168 6.51 -16.47 -13.74
CA GLN A 168 5.19 -15.92 -14.03
C GLN A 168 4.65 -15.05 -12.88
N ARG A 169 4.95 -15.38 -11.62
CA ARG A 169 4.62 -14.54 -10.46
C ARG A 169 5.38 -13.21 -10.48
N VAL A 170 6.68 -13.24 -10.82
CA VAL A 170 7.48 -12.03 -10.95
C VAL A 170 6.99 -11.16 -12.12
N ILE A 171 6.71 -11.76 -13.26
CA ILE A 171 6.16 -11.05 -14.42
C ILE A 171 4.81 -10.42 -14.08
N GLY A 172 3.90 -11.17 -13.47
CA GLY A 172 2.59 -10.67 -13.02
C GLY A 172 2.71 -9.47 -12.07
N TYR A 173 3.68 -9.53 -11.13
CA TYR A 173 3.97 -8.43 -10.23
C TYR A 173 4.46 -7.18 -10.99
N LEU A 174 5.35 -7.32 -11.95
CA LEU A 174 5.81 -6.20 -12.78
C LEU A 174 4.65 -5.58 -13.58
N LEU A 175 3.79 -6.41 -14.18
CA LEU A 175 2.62 -5.97 -14.93
C LEU A 175 1.61 -5.18 -14.08
N GLN A 176 1.42 -5.53 -12.81
CA GLN A 176 0.55 -4.80 -11.88
C GLN A 176 1.05 -3.40 -11.51
N HIS A 177 2.37 -3.16 -11.64
CA HIS A 177 2.98 -1.86 -11.33
C HIS A 177 3.15 -0.97 -12.56
N CYS A 178 2.51 -1.33 -13.69
CA CYS A 178 2.40 -0.45 -14.84
C CYS A 178 1.43 0.71 -14.55
N PRO A 179 1.71 1.93 -15.02
CA PRO A 179 0.78 3.03 -14.94
C PRO A 179 -0.55 2.65 -15.61
N GLN A 180 -1.67 2.83 -14.90
CA GLN A 180 -3.00 2.56 -15.45
C GLN A 180 -3.36 3.63 -16.48
N GLY A 181 -3.77 3.22 -17.67
CA GLY A 181 -4.38 4.13 -18.66
C GLY A 181 -3.86 4.05 -20.08
N GLU A 182 -2.71 3.43 -20.31
CA GLU A 182 -2.22 3.16 -21.67
C GLU A 182 -2.27 1.65 -21.91
N ALA A 183 -2.70 1.23 -23.09
CA ALA A 183 -2.43 -0.12 -23.55
C ALA A 183 -0.90 -0.25 -23.54
N CYS A 184 -0.35 -0.89 -22.47
CA CYS A 184 1.09 -1.01 -22.28
C CYS A 184 1.67 -1.94 -23.37
N GLU A 185 1.78 -1.40 -24.58
CA GLU A 185 2.48 -1.99 -25.70
C GLU A 185 3.79 -1.21 -25.89
N GLY A 186 4.94 -1.87 -25.72
CA GLY A 186 6.25 -1.26 -25.89
C GLY A 186 7.11 -1.17 -24.64
N ALA A 187 8.13 -0.32 -24.67
CA ALA A 187 9.08 -0.18 -23.56
C ALA A 187 8.52 0.69 -22.44
N LEU A 188 8.71 0.24 -21.19
CA LEU A 188 8.21 0.94 -19.99
C LEU A 188 9.18 0.83 -18.83
N ASP A 189 9.35 1.94 -18.09
CA ASP A 189 10.13 1.97 -16.87
C ASP A 189 9.20 1.71 -15.65
N ILE A 190 9.40 0.58 -14.98
CA ILE A 190 8.65 0.16 -13.80
C ILE A 190 9.49 0.47 -12.56
N SER A 191 9.05 1.40 -11.74
CA SER A 191 9.71 1.69 -10.46
C SER A 191 9.24 0.72 -9.40
N LEU A 192 10.17 -0.07 -8.85
CA LEU A 192 9.85 -0.96 -7.74
C LEU A 192 9.54 -0.15 -6.48
N PRO A 193 8.38 -0.36 -5.86
CA PRO A 193 7.92 0.44 -4.72
C PRO A 193 8.77 0.24 -3.46
N THR A 194 9.50 -0.88 -3.36
CA THR A 194 10.26 -1.26 -2.16
C THR A 194 11.51 -2.08 -2.50
N SER A 195 12.16 -2.66 -1.48
CA SER A 195 13.35 -3.50 -1.68
C SER A 195 13.02 -4.85 -2.33
N LYS A 196 13.98 -5.42 -3.06
CA LYS A 196 13.84 -6.76 -3.66
C LYS A 196 13.55 -7.86 -2.62
N GLN A 197 14.08 -7.73 -1.40
CA GLN A 197 13.82 -8.67 -0.31
C GLN A 197 12.34 -8.69 0.08
N ILE A 198 11.71 -7.53 0.21
CA ILE A 198 10.30 -7.39 0.56
C ILE A 198 9.43 -7.92 -0.58
N ILE A 199 9.78 -7.62 -1.84
CA ILE A 199 9.08 -8.13 -3.03
C ILE A 199 9.19 -9.66 -3.10
N ALA A 200 10.38 -10.22 -2.88
CA ALA A 200 10.58 -11.67 -2.85
C ALA A 200 9.66 -12.33 -1.79
N SER A 201 9.64 -11.79 -0.57
CA SER A 201 8.76 -12.28 0.49
C SER A 201 7.27 -12.19 0.09
N ARG A 202 6.84 -11.08 -0.55
CA ARG A 202 5.46 -10.91 -1.05
C ARG A 202 5.09 -11.96 -2.09
N LEU A 203 6.02 -12.28 -2.99
CA LEU A 203 5.83 -13.26 -4.07
C LEU A 203 6.05 -14.72 -3.62
N ASN A 204 6.30 -14.97 -2.32
CA ASN A 204 6.66 -16.28 -1.79
C ASN A 204 7.91 -16.87 -2.47
N LEU A 205 8.93 -16.05 -2.63
CA LEU A 205 10.24 -16.39 -3.20
C LEU A 205 11.35 -16.03 -2.20
N THR A 206 12.52 -16.66 -2.38
CA THR A 206 13.71 -16.15 -1.74
C THR A 206 14.31 -14.98 -2.55
N PRO A 207 15.10 -14.08 -1.93
CA PRO A 207 15.77 -12.98 -2.65
C PRO A 207 16.69 -13.50 -3.78
N GLU A 208 17.33 -14.65 -3.58
CA GLU A 208 18.20 -15.32 -4.56
C GLU A 208 17.37 -15.77 -5.78
N THR A 209 16.22 -16.40 -5.52
CA THR A 209 15.30 -16.82 -6.59
C THR A 209 14.80 -15.63 -7.40
N LEU A 210 14.40 -14.55 -6.73
CA LEU A 210 13.97 -13.31 -7.41
C LEU A 210 15.11 -12.73 -8.26
N SER A 211 16.33 -12.69 -7.73
CA SER A 211 17.52 -12.17 -8.44
C SER A 211 17.84 -13.02 -9.66
N ARG A 212 17.74 -14.35 -9.54
CA ARG A 212 17.96 -15.28 -10.65
C ARG A 212 16.93 -15.07 -11.76
N ILE A 213 15.64 -14.91 -11.41
CA ILE A 213 14.58 -14.65 -12.41
C ILE A 213 14.81 -13.30 -13.11
N PHE A 214 15.21 -12.25 -12.39
CA PHE A 214 15.56 -10.98 -13.02
C PHE A 214 16.73 -11.11 -13.99
N HIS A 215 17.72 -11.93 -13.67
CA HIS A 215 18.85 -12.22 -14.57
C HIS A 215 18.39 -12.97 -15.82
N GLU A 216 17.59 -14.04 -15.68
CA GLU A 216 17.01 -14.81 -16.78
C GLU A 216 16.17 -13.93 -17.73
N LEU A 217 15.31 -13.06 -17.19
CA LEU A 217 14.53 -12.12 -17.98
C LEU A 217 15.41 -11.08 -18.69
N SER A 218 16.54 -10.68 -18.07
CA SER A 218 17.50 -9.76 -18.68
C SER A 218 18.30 -10.41 -19.80
N GLU A 219 18.73 -11.66 -19.65
CA GLU A 219 19.38 -12.43 -20.71
C GLU A 219 18.45 -12.70 -21.90
N ALA A 220 17.15 -12.90 -21.64
CA ALA A 220 16.12 -13.00 -22.67
C ALA A 220 15.83 -11.66 -23.38
N GLY A 221 16.48 -10.57 -22.96
CA GLY A 221 16.29 -9.23 -23.54
C GLY A 221 14.91 -8.64 -23.28
N LEU A 222 14.21 -9.09 -22.23
CA LEU A 222 12.87 -8.62 -21.87
C LEU A 222 12.90 -7.43 -20.92
N ILE A 223 13.90 -7.39 -20.02
CA ILE A 223 14.05 -6.32 -19.05
C ILE A 223 15.49 -5.85 -18.92
N THR A 224 15.70 -4.67 -18.35
CA THR A 224 16.99 -4.22 -17.80
C THR A 224 16.77 -3.75 -16.36
N VAL A 225 17.60 -4.22 -15.43
CA VAL A 225 17.51 -3.90 -14.00
C VAL A 225 18.48 -2.79 -13.65
N GLN A 226 17.98 -1.63 -13.22
CA GLN A 226 18.76 -0.48 -12.78
C GLN A 226 18.38 -0.09 -11.35
N GLY A 227 18.99 -0.73 -10.36
CA GLY A 227 18.66 -0.50 -8.94
C GLY A 227 17.21 -0.87 -8.62
N LYS A 228 16.35 0.14 -8.39
CA LYS A 228 14.91 -0.02 -8.16
C LYS A 228 14.06 0.16 -9.42
N VAL A 229 14.66 0.54 -10.54
CA VAL A 229 13.96 0.70 -11.81
C VAL A 229 14.16 -0.55 -12.64
N ILE A 230 13.08 -1.14 -13.12
CA ILE A 230 13.06 -2.24 -14.08
C ILE A 230 12.54 -1.65 -15.40
N LYS A 231 13.42 -1.59 -16.39
CA LYS A 231 13.03 -1.19 -17.74
C LYS A 231 12.56 -2.42 -18.49
N ALA A 232 11.27 -2.53 -18.76
CA ALA A 232 10.70 -3.52 -19.67
C ALA A 232 10.89 -3.03 -21.10
N HIS A 233 11.43 -3.86 -21.99
CA HIS A 233 11.69 -3.50 -23.38
C HIS A 233 10.47 -3.67 -24.26
N ASP A 234 9.60 -4.61 -23.92
CA ASP A 234 8.35 -4.91 -24.62
C ASP A 234 7.39 -5.61 -23.64
N MET A 235 6.34 -4.90 -23.26
CA MET A 235 5.36 -5.38 -22.28
C MET A 235 4.54 -6.55 -22.79
N ARG A 236 4.29 -6.63 -24.11
CA ARG A 236 3.57 -7.75 -24.72
C ARG A 236 4.42 -9.01 -24.67
N ARG A 237 5.68 -8.94 -25.09
CA ARG A 237 6.62 -10.07 -25.01
C ARG A 237 6.83 -10.53 -23.56
N LEU A 238 6.90 -9.57 -22.61
CA LEU A 238 7.03 -9.91 -21.19
C LEU A 238 5.80 -10.66 -20.67
N ARG A 239 4.59 -10.30 -21.13
CA ARG A 239 3.33 -10.97 -20.73
C ARG A 239 3.21 -12.39 -21.30
N GLU A 240 3.71 -12.60 -22.51
CA GLU A 240 3.63 -13.86 -23.22
C GLU A 240 4.81 -14.82 -22.89
N TYR A 241 5.77 -14.33 -22.09
CA TYR A 241 6.97 -15.11 -21.77
C TYR A 241 6.66 -16.24 -20.78
N ASP A 242 6.93 -17.45 -21.21
CA ASP A 242 6.77 -18.68 -20.43
C ASP A 242 8.17 -19.27 -20.15
N LEU A 243 8.52 -19.36 -18.85
CA LEU A 243 9.77 -19.95 -18.33
C LEU A 243 9.51 -21.33 -17.76
#